data_b020345a2563ef2109602ecb162ede1c
#
_entry.id   b020345a2563ef2109602ecb162ede1c
#
_cell.length_a   1.000
_cell.length_b   1.000
_cell.length_c   1.000
_cell.angle_alpha   90.00
_cell.angle_beta   90.00
_cell.angle_gamma   90.00
#
_symmetry.space_group_name_H-M   'P 1'
#
loop_
_entity.id
_entity.type
_entity.pdbx_description
1 polymer ?
#
loop_
_entity_poly.entity_id
_entity_poly.type
_entity_poly.pdbx_seq_one_letter_code
_entity_poly.pdbx_strand_id
1 'polypeptide(L)'
;STSRGLGDVYKRQVSRMMAKLARIDTAEKLEKQRFVSLLEPCCGSGANLLAFAEHIADSGKVPTLHMAAVAVDIDVLCVWMCFVQCHFYGIPAKIIHGDSLKNEFHTAWRTVHWLRGGFEDDMRAEIEADKKAAFDAKQHSQDETKITAPVLKLEEQLVLF
;
A
#
# COMPACT_ATOMS: atom_id res chain seq x y z
N SER A 1 -26.32 17.45 -20.30
CA SER A 1 -25.60 17.69 -19.03
C SER A 1 -25.72 16.57 -17.99
N THR A 2 -26.53 15.53 -18.23
CA THR A 2 -26.80 14.44 -17.27
C THR A 2 -25.74 13.31 -17.27
N SER A 3 -24.85 13.24 -18.26
CA SER A 3 -23.88 12.12 -18.35
C SER A 3 -22.67 12.25 -17.42
N ARG A 4 -22.31 13.45 -16.98
CA ARG A 4 -21.17 13.64 -16.04
C ARG A 4 -21.47 13.13 -14.63
N GLY A 5 -22.71 13.36 -14.14
CA GLY A 5 -23.11 12.92 -12.80
C GLY A 5 -23.16 11.41 -12.61
N LEU A 6 -23.57 10.65 -13.64
CA LEU A 6 -23.62 9.18 -13.58
C LEU A 6 -22.21 8.57 -13.56
N GLY A 7 -21.25 9.14 -14.31
CA GLY A 7 -19.87 8.68 -14.29
C GLY A 7 -19.18 8.85 -12.93
N ASP A 8 -19.46 9.96 -12.25
CA ASP A 8 -18.87 10.24 -10.93
C ASP A 8 -19.49 9.39 -9.82
N VAL A 9 -20.79 9.11 -9.90
CA VAL A 9 -21.46 8.17 -8.98
C VAL A 9 -20.90 6.75 -9.14
N TYR A 10 -20.69 6.30 -10.39
CA TYR A 10 -20.12 4.98 -10.67
C TYR A 10 -18.68 4.87 -10.13
N LYS A 11 -17.83 5.86 -10.38
CA LYS A 11 -16.46 5.89 -9.86
C LYS A 11 -16.42 5.79 -8.34
N ARG A 12 -17.26 6.56 -7.63
CA ARG A 12 -17.37 6.48 -6.17
C ARG A 12 -17.83 5.10 -5.68
N GLN A 13 -18.77 4.48 -6.36
CA GLN A 13 -19.25 3.15 -6.00
C GLN A 13 -18.16 2.10 -6.17
N VAL A 14 -17.38 2.17 -7.26
CA VAL A 14 -16.24 1.26 -7.50
C VAL A 14 -15.16 1.46 -6.45
N SER A 15 -14.77 2.70 -6.15
CA SER A 15 -13.78 2.98 -5.10
C SER A 15 -14.21 2.48 -3.73
N ARG A 16 -15.47 2.66 -3.35
CA ARG A 16 -16.04 2.11 -2.11
C ARG A 16 -16.06 0.59 -2.10
N MET A 17 -16.34 -0.04 -3.24
CA MET A 17 -16.30 -1.50 -3.36
C MET A 17 -14.88 -2.03 -3.23
N MET A 18 -13.91 -1.39 -3.85
CA MET A 18 -12.48 -1.74 -3.72
C MET A 18 -12.00 -1.57 -2.28
N ALA A 19 -12.35 -0.46 -1.62
CA ALA A 19 -12.05 -0.26 -0.21
C ALA A 19 -12.67 -1.35 0.68
N LYS A 20 -13.90 -1.80 0.37
CA LYS A 20 -14.56 -2.90 1.09
C LYS A 20 -13.91 -4.26 0.83
N LEU A 21 -13.39 -4.52 -0.37
CA LEU A 21 -12.67 -5.75 -0.69
C LEU A 21 -11.30 -5.81 0.00
N ALA A 22 -10.61 -4.68 0.09
CA ALA A 22 -9.38 -4.54 0.90
C ALA A 22 -9.64 -4.71 2.42
N ARG A 23 -10.91 -4.74 2.83
CA ARG A 23 -11.40 -4.79 4.20
C ARG A 23 -11.06 -6.06 4.97
N ILE A 24 -10.87 -7.17 4.29
CA ILE A 24 -10.81 -8.50 4.92
C ILE A 24 -9.71 -8.57 6.00
N ASP A 25 -8.66 -7.75 5.86
CA ASP A 25 -7.54 -7.73 6.82
C ASP A 25 -7.43 -6.44 7.65
N THR A 26 -8.20 -5.39 7.32
CA THR A 26 -7.97 -4.04 7.91
C THR A 26 -8.28 -4.00 9.40
N ALA A 27 -9.39 -4.60 9.83
CA ALA A 27 -9.78 -4.63 11.24
C ALA A 27 -8.79 -5.44 12.08
N GLU A 28 -8.38 -6.61 11.60
CA GLU A 28 -7.40 -7.47 12.26
C GLU A 28 -6.00 -6.82 12.33
N LYS A 29 -5.60 -6.13 11.25
CA LYS A 29 -4.34 -5.37 11.23
C LYS A 29 -4.35 -4.23 12.24
N LEU A 30 -5.44 -3.47 12.34
CA LEU A 30 -5.58 -2.36 13.29
C LEU A 30 -5.68 -2.79 14.77
N GLU A 31 -5.89 -4.06 15.05
CA GLU A 31 -5.73 -4.60 16.40
C GLU A 31 -4.26 -4.86 16.75
N LYS A 32 -3.44 -5.16 15.75
CA LYS A 32 -2.02 -5.52 15.91
C LYS A 32 -1.06 -4.37 15.59
N GLN A 33 -1.50 -3.43 14.77
CA GLN A 33 -0.67 -2.32 14.26
C GLN A 33 -1.35 -0.97 14.55
N ARG A 34 -0.54 0.07 14.69
CA ARG A 34 -1.01 1.44 14.92
C ARG A 34 -1.86 1.96 13.76
N PHE A 35 -1.48 1.65 12.53
CA PHE A 35 -2.15 2.13 11.31
C PHE A 35 -2.05 1.10 10.19
N VAL A 36 -2.85 1.27 9.16
CA VAL A 36 -2.77 0.49 7.91
C VAL A 36 -2.16 1.36 6.82
N SER A 37 -1.16 0.83 6.14
CA SER A 37 -0.54 1.47 4.98
C SER A 37 -1.35 1.21 3.71
N LEU A 38 -1.52 2.25 2.89
CA LEU A 38 -2.18 2.19 1.58
C LEU A 38 -1.22 2.69 0.51
N LEU A 39 -0.97 1.87 -0.52
CA LEU A 39 -0.25 2.29 -1.72
C LEU A 39 -1.22 2.42 -2.88
N GLU A 40 -1.27 3.61 -3.49
CA GLU A 40 -2.10 3.90 -4.67
C GLU A 40 -1.21 4.35 -5.84
N PRO A 41 -0.91 3.48 -6.80
CA PRO A 41 0.04 3.76 -7.87
C PRO A 41 -0.51 4.66 -9.00
N CYS A 42 -1.80 4.97 -9.00
CA CYS A 42 -2.46 5.82 -9.98
C CYS A 42 -3.62 6.56 -9.30
N CYS A 43 -3.27 7.53 -8.45
CA CYS A 43 -4.22 8.09 -7.49
C CYS A 43 -5.29 9.02 -8.09
N GLY A 44 -5.04 9.57 -9.27
CA GLY A 44 -5.91 10.60 -9.82
C GLY A 44 -6.10 11.75 -8.83
N SER A 45 -7.33 12.19 -8.66
CA SER A 45 -7.67 13.20 -7.65
C SER A 45 -7.75 12.65 -6.20
N GLY A 46 -7.49 11.36 -5.95
CA GLY A 46 -7.49 10.78 -4.61
C GLY A 46 -8.79 10.08 -4.19
N ALA A 47 -9.67 9.74 -5.13
CA ALA A 47 -10.97 9.13 -4.82
C ALA A 47 -10.86 7.82 -4.02
N ASN A 48 -9.87 6.97 -4.32
CA ASN A 48 -9.62 5.73 -3.61
C ASN A 48 -9.13 5.97 -2.17
N LEU A 49 -8.27 6.98 -1.97
CA LEU A 49 -7.79 7.36 -0.66
C LEU A 49 -8.93 7.85 0.25
N LEU A 50 -9.81 8.68 -0.32
CA LEU A 50 -11.00 9.17 0.40
C LEU A 50 -11.96 8.04 0.75
N ALA A 51 -12.22 7.12 -0.19
CA ALA A 51 -13.08 5.96 0.05
C ALA A 51 -12.48 5.03 1.12
N PHE A 52 -11.18 4.88 1.17
CA PHE A 52 -10.50 4.10 2.19
C PHE A 52 -10.55 4.79 3.56
N ALA A 53 -10.35 6.12 3.60
CA ALA A 53 -10.51 6.91 4.84
C ALA A 53 -11.94 6.84 5.38
N GLU A 54 -12.96 6.95 4.51
CA GLU A 54 -14.37 6.75 4.86
C GLU A 54 -14.59 5.36 5.48
N HIS A 55 -13.99 4.32 4.89
CA HIS A 55 -14.07 2.97 5.42
C HIS A 55 -13.45 2.83 6.82
N ILE A 56 -12.28 3.43 7.05
CA ILE A 56 -11.63 3.46 8.38
C ILE A 56 -12.56 4.16 9.39
N ALA A 57 -13.17 5.29 9.00
CA ALA A 57 -14.11 6.02 9.84
C ALA A 57 -15.38 5.18 10.16
N ASP A 58 -15.94 4.50 9.17
CA ASP A 58 -17.10 3.60 9.35
C ASP A 58 -16.83 2.44 10.31
N SER A 59 -15.55 2.03 10.45
CA SER A 59 -15.13 1.02 11.42
C SER A 59 -14.94 1.56 12.85
N GLY A 60 -15.28 2.85 13.08
CA GLY A 60 -15.11 3.51 14.37
C GLY A 60 -13.68 3.95 14.68
N LYS A 61 -12.78 3.94 13.69
CA LYS A 61 -11.40 4.37 13.82
C LYS A 61 -11.20 5.76 13.19
N VAL A 62 -10.15 6.46 13.60
CA VAL A 62 -9.84 7.82 13.12
C VAL A 62 -8.83 7.74 11.98
N PRO A 63 -9.17 8.12 10.73
CA PRO A 63 -8.26 8.02 9.58
C PRO A 63 -6.90 8.69 9.81
N THR A 64 -6.89 9.87 10.45
CA THR A 64 -5.65 10.62 10.75
C THR A 64 -4.65 9.83 11.60
N LEU A 65 -5.11 8.85 12.38
CA LEU A 65 -4.26 8.06 13.29
C LEU A 65 -4.06 6.62 12.82
N HIS A 66 -5.00 6.10 12.04
CA HIS A 66 -5.10 4.66 11.75
C HIS A 66 -4.88 4.31 10.28
N MET A 67 -4.51 5.29 9.43
CA MET A 67 -4.06 5.02 8.07
C MET A 67 -2.88 5.91 7.69
N ALA A 68 -2.06 5.43 6.75
CA ALA A 68 -1.03 6.21 6.08
C ALA A 68 -1.02 5.84 4.60
N ALA A 69 -1.07 6.84 3.72
CA ALA A 69 -1.16 6.61 2.29
C ALA A 69 0.09 7.10 1.54
N VAL A 70 0.59 6.28 0.61
CA VAL A 70 1.52 6.70 -0.42
C VAL A 70 0.81 6.62 -1.76
N ALA A 71 0.76 7.73 -2.46
CA ALA A 71 0.01 7.87 -3.69
C ALA A 71 0.90 8.41 -4.81
N VAL A 72 0.75 7.89 -6.01
CA VAL A 72 1.52 8.30 -7.19
C VAL A 72 0.57 8.67 -8.32
N ASP A 73 0.90 9.69 -9.08
CA ASP A 73 0.26 9.98 -10.38
C ASP A 73 1.25 10.65 -11.33
N ILE A 74 1.08 10.39 -12.62
CA ILE A 74 1.89 10.99 -13.68
C ILE A 74 1.40 12.41 -14.02
N ASP A 75 0.13 12.71 -13.75
CA ASP A 75 -0.45 14.03 -13.97
C ASP A 75 -0.29 14.91 -12.72
N VAL A 76 0.49 15.97 -12.86
CA VAL A 76 0.74 16.93 -11.79
C VAL A 76 -0.52 17.60 -11.24
N LEU A 77 -1.55 17.81 -12.07
CA LEU A 77 -2.83 18.36 -11.62
C LEU A 77 -3.59 17.37 -10.74
N CYS A 78 -3.56 16.10 -11.11
CA CYS A 78 -4.10 15.03 -10.28
C CYS A 78 -3.40 14.96 -8.92
N VAL A 79 -2.08 15.04 -8.91
CA VAL A 79 -1.27 15.08 -7.69
C VAL A 79 -1.67 16.24 -6.78
N TRP A 80 -1.81 17.46 -7.34
CA TRP A 80 -2.26 18.64 -6.57
C TRP A 80 -3.67 18.47 -6.02
N MET A 81 -4.59 17.95 -6.81
CA MET A 81 -5.97 17.71 -6.37
C MET A 81 -6.01 16.67 -5.26
N CYS A 82 -5.27 15.57 -5.41
CA CYS A 82 -5.13 14.54 -4.39
C CYS A 82 -4.55 15.10 -3.08
N PHE A 83 -3.47 15.89 -3.19
CA PHE A 83 -2.84 16.53 -2.04
C PHE A 83 -3.81 17.42 -1.27
N VAL A 84 -4.52 18.32 -1.98
CA VAL A 84 -5.48 19.24 -1.38
C VAL A 84 -6.60 18.46 -0.67
N GLN A 85 -7.16 17.46 -1.33
CA GLN A 85 -8.21 16.63 -0.72
C GLN A 85 -7.71 15.90 0.53
N CYS A 86 -6.58 15.20 0.44
CA CYS A 86 -6.02 14.50 1.60
C CYS A 86 -5.71 15.45 2.76
N HIS A 87 -5.22 16.66 2.45
CA HIS A 87 -4.92 17.66 3.45
C HIS A 87 -6.18 18.12 4.21
N PHE A 88 -7.26 18.45 3.48
CA PHE A 88 -8.52 18.91 4.09
C PHE A 88 -9.27 17.81 4.84
N TYR A 89 -9.21 16.58 4.37
CA TYR A 89 -9.85 15.44 5.04
C TYR A 89 -9.00 14.83 6.17
N GLY A 90 -7.84 15.42 6.48
CA GLY A 90 -7.01 14.97 7.58
C GLY A 90 -6.33 13.63 7.33
N ILE A 91 -6.13 13.25 6.07
CA ILE A 91 -5.52 11.99 5.68
C ILE A 91 -4.00 12.13 5.70
N PRO A 92 -3.28 11.32 6.49
CA PRO A 92 -1.82 11.23 6.40
C PRO A 92 -1.41 10.65 5.06
N ALA A 93 -0.83 11.48 4.19
CA ALA A 93 -0.48 11.05 2.84
C ALA A 93 0.82 11.68 2.35
N LYS A 94 1.60 10.86 1.62
CA LYS A 94 2.74 11.25 0.79
C LYS A 94 2.33 11.07 -0.66
N ILE A 95 2.16 12.18 -1.38
CA ILE A 95 1.70 12.18 -2.76
C ILE A 95 2.89 12.51 -3.66
N ILE A 96 3.11 11.68 -4.67
CA ILE A 96 4.30 11.67 -5.51
C ILE A 96 3.89 11.93 -6.96
N HIS A 97 4.51 12.92 -7.59
CA HIS A 97 4.45 13.09 -9.04
C HIS A 97 5.48 12.15 -9.68
N GLY A 98 5.03 11.23 -10.52
CA GLY A 98 5.91 10.26 -11.16
C GLY A 98 5.15 9.21 -11.97
N ASP A 99 5.92 8.38 -12.68
CA ASP A 99 5.43 7.23 -13.43
C ASP A 99 5.68 5.95 -12.62
N SER A 100 4.63 5.39 -12.04
CA SER A 100 4.71 4.18 -11.21
C SER A 100 5.06 2.93 -12.03
N LEU A 101 4.73 2.90 -13.33
CA LEU A 101 5.06 1.78 -14.21
C LEU A 101 6.53 1.76 -14.61
N LYS A 102 7.12 2.94 -14.82
CA LYS A 102 8.55 3.09 -15.11
C LYS A 102 9.42 3.19 -13.85
N ASN A 103 8.78 3.34 -12.68
CA ASN A 103 9.47 3.60 -11.42
C ASN A 103 10.29 4.91 -11.43
N GLU A 104 9.75 5.93 -12.11
CA GLU A 104 10.37 7.26 -12.22
C GLU A 104 9.61 8.24 -11.33
N PHE A 105 10.28 8.79 -10.31
CA PHE A 105 9.68 9.70 -9.35
C PHE A 105 10.38 11.05 -9.38
N HIS A 106 9.60 12.15 -9.47
CA HIS A 106 10.11 13.51 -9.63
C HIS A 106 10.05 14.30 -8.33
N THR A 107 8.85 14.52 -7.81
CA THR A 107 8.62 15.33 -6.61
C THR A 107 7.60 14.66 -5.69
N ALA A 108 7.70 14.94 -4.39
CA ALA A 108 6.80 14.39 -3.38
C ALA A 108 6.33 15.46 -2.41
N TRP A 109 5.03 15.48 -2.15
CA TRP A 109 4.39 16.34 -1.14
C TRP A 109 3.84 15.50 0.00
N ARG A 110 3.91 16.06 1.20
CA ARG A 110 3.44 15.39 2.41
C ARG A 110 2.38 16.26 3.07
N THR A 111 1.26 15.68 3.43
CA THR A 111 0.25 16.38 4.24
C THR A 111 0.79 16.70 5.63
N VAL A 112 0.25 17.71 6.28
CA VAL A 112 0.64 18.05 7.66
C VAL A 112 0.40 16.88 8.62
N HIS A 113 -0.62 16.08 8.35
CA HIS A 113 -0.95 14.90 9.16
C HIS A 113 0.10 13.80 9.03
N TRP A 114 0.68 13.62 7.83
CA TRP A 114 1.82 12.73 7.61
C TRP A 114 3.02 13.15 8.44
N LEU A 115 3.39 14.43 8.37
CA LEU A 115 4.56 14.98 9.09
C LEU A 115 4.41 14.89 10.61
N ARG A 116 3.22 15.23 11.12
CA ARG A 116 2.94 15.20 12.57
C ARG A 116 2.81 13.80 13.13
N GLY A 117 2.41 12.84 12.31
CA GLY A 117 2.17 11.45 12.71
C GLY A 117 3.40 10.57 12.79
N GLY A 118 4.56 10.99 12.23
CA GLY A 118 5.79 10.18 12.21
C GLY A 118 5.69 8.93 11.31
N PHE A 119 4.74 8.90 10.38
CA PHE A 119 4.45 7.73 9.55
C PHE A 119 5.61 7.31 8.63
N GLU A 120 6.52 8.24 8.29
CA GLU A 120 7.63 7.94 7.38
C GLU A 120 8.65 6.99 8.03
N ASP A 121 8.94 7.19 9.30
CA ASP A 121 9.88 6.34 10.04
C ASP A 121 9.26 4.97 10.33
N ASP A 122 8.00 4.95 10.74
CA ASP A 122 7.27 3.69 10.99
C ASP A 122 7.17 2.84 9.71
N MET A 123 6.80 3.44 8.57
CA MET A 123 6.73 2.72 7.28
C MET A 123 8.11 2.26 6.79
N ARG A 124 9.16 3.04 7.02
CA ARG A 124 10.52 2.61 6.68
C ARG A 124 10.94 1.39 7.49
N ALA A 125 10.67 1.39 8.79
CA ALA A 125 10.95 0.25 9.66
C ALA A 125 10.19 -1.01 9.23
N GLU A 126 8.91 -0.87 8.84
CA GLU A 126 8.09 -1.97 8.32
C GLU A 126 8.68 -2.56 7.03
N ILE A 127 9.04 -1.70 6.06
CA ILE A 127 9.66 -2.13 4.80
C ILE A 127 11.02 -2.83 5.04
N GLU A 128 11.83 -2.35 5.96
CA GLU A 128 13.11 -2.98 6.30
C GLU A 128 12.91 -4.34 6.98
N ALA A 129 11.90 -4.46 7.85
CA ALA A 129 11.55 -5.72 8.48
C ALA A 129 11.08 -6.75 7.44
N ASP A 130 10.22 -6.34 6.50
CA ASP A 130 9.72 -7.20 5.42
C ASP A 130 10.85 -7.66 4.48
N LYS A 131 11.78 -6.75 4.13
CA LYS A 131 12.96 -7.10 3.33
C LYS A 131 13.85 -8.11 4.02
N LYS A 132 14.06 -7.95 5.32
CA LYS A 132 14.86 -8.88 6.12
C LYS A 132 14.18 -10.26 6.19
N ALA A 133 12.89 -10.29 6.47
CA ALA A 133 12.12 -11.54 6.50
C ALA A 133 12.14 -12.27 5.14
N ALA A 134 11.99 -11.52 4.03
CA ALA A 134 12.07 -12.08 2.68
C ALA A 134 13.48 -12.59 2.33
N PHE A 135 14.53 -11.93 2.83
CA PHE A 135 15.91 -12.38 2.64
C PHE A 135 16.20 -13.67 3.43
N ASP A 136 15.78 -13.71 4.69
CA ASP A 136 15.94 -14.87 5.56
C ASP A 136 15.18 -16.10 5.01
N ALA A 137 13.95 -15.88 4.48
CA ALA A 137 13.18 -16.94 3.82
C ALA A 137 13.85 -17.49 2.55
N LYS A 138 14.49 -16.62 1.75
CA LYS A 138 15.25 -17.04 0.56
C LYS A 138 16.50 -17.83 0.92
N GLN A 139 17.21 -17.49 2.00
CA GLN A 139 18.35 -18.25 2.46
C GLN A 139 17.93 -19.64 2.96
N HIS A 140 16.83 -19.72 3.70
CA HIS A 140 16.32 -21.01 4.19
C HIS A 140 15.95 -21.96 3.03
N SER A 141 15.31 -21.45 1.98
CA SER A 141 14.96 -22.24 0.79
C SER A 141 16.19 -22.67 -0.02
N GLN A 142 17.27 -21.89 -0.02
CA GLN A 142 18.53 -22.27 -0.69
C GLN A 142 19.32 -23.31 0.10
N ASP A 143 19.26 -23.28 1.43
CA ASP A 143 19.90 -24.26 2.27
C ASP A 143 19.17 -25.61 2.22
N GLU A 144 17.84 -25.64 2.18
CA GLU A 144 17.06 -26.86 1.95
C GLU A 144 17.38 -27.50 0.60
N THR A 145 17.55 -26.71 -0.47
CA THR A 145 17.92 -27.21 -1.79
C THR A 145 19.35 -27.77 -1.81
N LYS A 146 20.26 -27.24 -1.00
CA LYS A 146 21.63 -27.76 -0.86
C LYS A 146 21.70 -29.08 -0.07
N ILE A 147 20.79 -29.26 0.89
CA ILE A 147 20.74 -30.49 1.69
C ILE A 147 20.14 -31.65 0.88
N THR A 148 19.17 -31.38 0.00
CA THR A 148 18.55 -32.42 -0.82
C THR A 148 19.40 -32.86 -2.03
N ALA A 149 20.27 -32.00 -2.55
CA ALA A 149 21.13 -32.35 -3.68
C ALA A 149 22.12 -33.51 -3.43
N PRO A 150 22.76 -33.65 -2.26
CA PRO A 150 23.62 -34.82 -2.00
C PRO A 150 22.83 -36.11 -1.76
N VAL A 151 21.58 -36.05 -1.28
CA VAL A 151 20.74 -37.22 -1.03
C VAL A 151 20.28 -37.84 -2.37
N LEU A 152 19.87 -37.02 -3.32
CA LEU A 152 19.48 -37.49 -4.68
C LEU A 152 20.63 -38.13 -5.42
N LYS A 153 21.87 -37.65 -5.26
CA LYS A 153 23.07 -38.27 -5.86
C LYS A 153 23.41 -39.62 -5.25
N LEU A 154 23.07 -39.85 -3.98
CA LEU A 154 23.29 -41.15 -3.32
C LEU A 154 22.25 -42.19 -3.80
N GLU A 155 21.00 -41.78 -4.03
CA GLU A 155 19.97 -42.72 -4.52
C GLU A 155 20.22 -43.12 -5.98
N GLU A 156 20.69 -42.22 -6.85
CA GLU A 156 21.07 -42.55 -8.23
C GLU A 156 22.27 -43.52 -8.30
N GLN A 157 23.19 -43.49 -7.35
CA GLN A 157 24.31 -44.43 -7.27
C GLN A 157 23.91 -45.81 -6.76
N LEU A 158 22.83 -45.90 -5.95
CA LEU A 158 22.34 -47.18 -5.41
C LEU A 158 21.48 -47.99 -6.41
N VAL A 159 20.97 -47.37 -7.47
CA VAL A 159 20.17 -48.05 -8.51
C VAL A 159 21.06 -48.68 -9.60
N LEU A 160 22.37 -48.44 -9.60
CA LEU A 160 23.33 -48.98 -10.58
C LEU A 160 24.09 -50.22 -10.06
N PHE A 161 23.75 -50.74 -8.92
CA PHE A 161 24.19 -52.05 -8.38
C PHE A 161 22.99 -52.93 -8.13
#